data_f8410ef0c16c4f9a65e0955ec0e7c5b7
#
_entry.id   f8410ef0c16c4f9a65e0955ec0e7c5b7
#
_cell.length_a   1.000
_cell.length_b   1.000
_cell.length_c   1.000
_cell.angle_alpha   90.00
_cell.angle_beta   90.00
_cell.angle_gamma   90.00
#
_symmetry.space_group_name_H-M   'P 1'
#
loop_
_entity.id
_entity.type
_entity.pdbx_description
1 polymer ?
#
loop_
_entity_poly.entity_id
_entity_poly.type
_entity_poly.pdbx_seq_one_letter_code
_entity_poly.pdbx_strand_id
1 'polypeptide(L)'
;LYVWPDRTDAGGASPFSAAPPLLNGPLPPEPPDVTQEQNRAVALRPEILSFVPVERTLRLDLDLARNERKPALDVVVGPGIDTGSGAIGPTWKAGVFFSVPLRQNFAGGLEEQARAKLTKLELDRALAVQQIRIEVADAVNAVRLARERLLLSRQEVELARQLEEAERIRFQEGDSTLFLVNQRERATAEAAFRLVDVFSDLQLSTAGLAAVTAGF
;
A
#
# COMPACT_ATOMS: atom_id res chain seq x y z
N LEU A 1 -38.08 -10.58 -15.38
CA LEU A 1 -39.32 -10.47 -14.59
C LEU A 1 -38.98 -10.93 -13.16
N TYR A 2 -38.73 -9.98 -12.25
CA TYR A 2 -38.54 -10.24 -10.85
C TYR A 2 -39.89 -10.33 -10.20
N VAL A 3 -40.29 -11.54 -9.76
CA VAL A 3 -41.56 -11.76 -9.02
C VAL A 3 -41.24 -11.46 -7.55
N TRP A 4 -41.87 -10.42 -6.98
CA TRP A 4 -41.84 -10.19 -5.55
C TRP A 4 -42.56 -11.35 -4.84
N PRO A 5 -41.98 -11.95 -3.80
CA PRO A 5 -42.70 -12.96 -3.02
C PRO A 5 -43.92 -12.32 -2.36
N ASP A 6 -45.02 -13.06 -2.45
CA ASP A 6 -46.32 -12.62 -1.94
C ASP A 6 -46.30 -12.37 -0.43
N ARG A 7 -46.95 -11.32 0.00
CA ARG A 7 -46.86 -10.70 1.33
C ARG A 7 -47.63 -11.44 2.44
N THR A 8 -48.07 -12.66 2.22
CA THR A 8 -49.08 -13.32 3.09
C THR A 8 -48.56 -14.34 4.09
N ASP A 9 -47.27 -14.71 4.11
CA ASP A 9 -46.81 -15.84 4.93
C ASP A 9 -45.64 -15.55 5.92
N ALA A 10 -45.45 -14.31 6.31
CA ALA A 10 -44.51 -14.02 7.42
C ALA A 10 -45.26 -13.24 8.50
N GLY A 11 -45.77 -13.95 9.47
CA GLY A 11 -46.19 -13.36 10.75
C GLY A 11 -45.00 -12.68 11.39
N GLY A 12 -45.05 -11.36 11.56
CA GLY A 12 -44.17 -10.69 12.42
C GLY A 12 -43.39 -9.54 11.80
N ALA A 13 -42.31 -9.26 11.92
CA ALA A 13 -41.54 -8.06 11.79
C ALA A 13 -41.33 -7.68 10.33
N SER A 14 -41.68 -6.46 9.96
CA SER A 14 -41.19 -5.83 8.74
C SER A 14 -39.68 -6.00 8.61
N PRO A 15 -39.12 -6.39 7.44
CA PRO A 15 -37.72 -6.49 7.26
C PRO A 15 -36.96 -5.15 7.53
N PHE A 16 -37.69 -4.06 7.65
CA PHE A 16 -37.22 -2.72 8.05
C PHE A 16 -37.36 -2.43 9.54
N SER A 17 -37.92 -3.34 10.34
CA SER A 17 -38.12 -3.16 11.79
C SER A 17 -36.88 -3.52 12.61
N ALA A 18 -35.95 -4.30 12.08
CA ALA A 18 -34.68 -4.52 12.75
C ALA A 18 -33.75 -3.33 12.48
N ALA A 19 -33.41 -2.60 13.54
CA ALA A 19 -32.35 -1.62 13.45
C ALA A 19 -31.12 -2.27 12.78
N PRO A 20 -30.51 -1.64 11.76
CA PRO A 20 -29.37 -2.25 11.10
C PRO A 20 -28.34 -2.65 12.16
N PRO A 21 -27.73 -3.84 12.06
CA PRO A 21 -26.76 -4.34 13.05
C PRO A 21 -25.59 -3.39 13.29
N LEU A 22 -25.42 -2.42 12.40
CA LEU A 22 -24.45 -1.32 12.50
C LEU A 22 -24.65 -0.39 13.72
N LEU A 23 -25.89 -0.25 14.20
CA LEU A 23 -26.20 0.61 15.35
C LEU A 23 -25.74 0.01 16.68
N ASN A 24 -25.86 -1.30 16.84
CA ASN A 24 -25.61 -2.01 18.09
C ASN A 24 -24.40 -2.98 18.02
N GLY A 25 -23.71 -3.01 16.88
CA GLY A 25 -22.52 -3.83 16.72
C GLY A 25 -21.35 -3.37 17.61
N PRO A 26 -20.40 -4.27 17.92
CA PRO A 26 -19.20 -3.90 18.66
C PRO A 26 -18.45 -2.78 17.93
N LEU A 27 -17.84 -1.89 18.69
CA LEU A 27 -16.97 -0.89 18.11
C LEU A 27 -15.77 -1.59 17.47
N PRO A 28 -15.31 -1.10 16.30
CA PRO A 28 -14.08 -1.56 15.71
C PRO A 28 -12.93 -1.36 16.71
N PRO A 29 -11.89 -2.22 16.68
CA PRO A 29 -10.73 -2.09 17.55
C PRO A 29 -10.09 -0.71 17.41
N GLU A 30 -9.35 -0.30 18.41
CA GLU A 30 -8.56 0.93 18.32
C GLU A 30 -7.54 0.83 17.18
N PRO A 31 -7.25 1.96 16.51
CA PRO A 31 -6.22 1.95 15.49
C PRO A 31 -4.87 1.56 16.12
N PRO A 32 -4.05 0.78 15.40
CA PRO A 32 -2.75 0.36 15.90
C PRO A 32 -1.79 1.52 16.09
N ASP A 33 -0.70 1.28 16.82
CA ASP A 33 0.36 2.29 16.98
C ASP A 33 1.02 2.61 15.63
N VAL A 34 1.11 3.91 15.32
CA VAL A 34 1.68 4.42 14.07
C VAL A 34 3.11 3.92 13.87
N THR A 35 3.94 3.95 14.92
CA THR A 35 5.35 3.57 14.84
C THR A 35 5.52 2.08 14.54
N GLN A 36 4.68 1.26 15.14
CA GLN A 36 4.68 -0.19 14.91
C GLN A 36 4.32 -0.51 13.45
N GLU A 37 3.25 0.11 12.93
CA GLU A 37 2.82 -0.12 11.54
C GLU A 37 3.81 0.45 10.52
N GLN A 38 4.45 1.58 10.81
CA GLN A 38 5.53 2.13 9.97
C GLN A 38 6.70 1.15 9.86
N ASN A 39 7.16 0.59 10.99
CA ASN A 39 8.26 -0.36 10.98
C ASN A 39 7.91 -1.64 10.25
N ARG A 40 6.67 -2.12 10.42
CA ARG A 40 6.15 -3.28 9.70
C ARG A 40 6.11 -3.05 8.19
N ALA A 41 5.58 -1.89 7.75
CA ALA A 41 5.50 -1.54 6.34
C ALA A 41 6.90 -1.44 5.71
N VAL A 42 7.84 -0.76 6.36
CA VAL A 42 9.24 -0.65 5.87
C VAL A 42 9.91 -2.02 5.74
N ALA A 43 9.58 -2.98 6.61
CA ALA A 43 10.17 -4.32 6.55
C ALA A 43 9.55 -5.22 5.47
N LEU A 44 8.27 -5.05 5.13
CA LEU A 44 7.53 -5.98 4.28
C LEU A 44 7.27 -5.45 2.86
N ARG A 45 7.31 -4.14 2.65
CA ARG A 45 6.98 -3.56 1.34
C ARG A 45 7.96 -3.97 0.25
N PRO A 46 7.46 -4.46 -0.90
CA PRO A 46 8.29 -4.90 -2.01
C PRO A 46 9.14 -3.76 -2.59
N GLU A 47 8.68 -2.50 -2.50
CA GLU A 47 9.45 -1.33 -2.94
C GLU A 47 10.79 -1.23 -2.21
N ILE A 48 10.82 -1.49 -0.90
CA ILE A 48 12.07 -1.47 -0.10
C ILE A 48 12.90 -2.71 -0.37
N LEU A 49 12.26 -3.87 -0.51
CA LEU A 49 12.98 -5.12 -0.81
C LEU A 49 13.66 -5.09 -2.17
N SER A 50 13.11 -4.35 -3.14
CA SER A 50 13.67 -4.20 -4.48
C SER A 50 15.02 -3.46 -4.50
N PHE A 51 15.35 -2.68 -3.49
CA PHE A 51 16.66 -2.01 -3.39
C PHE A 51 17.81 -2.99 -3.18
N VAL A 52 17.58 -4.14 -2.53
CA VAL A 52 18.62 -5.13 -2.22
C VAL A 52 19.30 -5.71 -3.48
N PRO A 53 18.56 -6.25 -4.48
CA PRO A 53 19.20 -6.76 -5.69
C PRO A 53 19.85 -5.64 -6.53
N VAL A 54 19.29 -4.44 -6.55
CA VAL A 54 19.88 -3.29 -7.26
C VAL A 54 21.20 -2.89 -6.63
N GLU A 55 21.27 -2.81 -5.29
CA GLU A 55 22.51 -2.53 -4.57
C GLU A 55 23.58 -3.57 -4.87
N ARG A 56 23.21 -4.85 -4.90
CA ARG A 56 24.14 -5.93 -5.25
C ARG A 56 24.70 -5.77 -6.66
N THR A 57 23.86 -5.44 -7.63
CA THR A 57 24.29 -5.20 -9.01
C THR A 57 25.27 -4.03 -9.09
N LEU A 58 24.95 -2.90 -8.45
CA LEU A 58 25.83 -1.72 -8.45
C LEU A 58 27.17 -1.97 -7.74
N ARG A 59 27.19 -2.83 -6.71
CA ARG A 59 28.44 -3.26 -6.09
C ARG A 59 29.30 -4.11 -7.02
N LEU A 60 28.67 -5.01 -7.80
CA LEU A 60 29.37 -5.78 -8.83
C LEU A 60 29.93 -4.87 -9.94
N ASP A 61 29.16 -3.85 -10.37
CA ASP A 61 29.63 -2.85 -11.33
C ASP A 61 30.85 -2.09 -10.79
N LEU A 62 30.83 -1.73 -9.51
CA LEU A 62 31.96 -1.08 -8.85
C LEU A 62 33.20 -2.00 -8.81
N ASP A 63 33.02 -3.26 -8.49
CA ASP A 63 34.12 -4.23 -8.45
C ASP A 63 34.66 -4.52 -9.86
N LEU A 64 33.81 -4.55 -10.89
CA LEU A 64 34.18 -4.65 -12.29
C LEU A 64 35.06 -3.43 -12.70
N ALA A 65 34.56 -2.21 -12.40
CA ALA A 65 35.30 -0.98 -12.72
C ALA A 65 36.69 -0.95 -12.03
N ARG A 66 36.79 -1.44 -10.80
CA ARG A 66 38.06 -1.60 -10.09
C ARG A 66 38.97 -2.65 -10.73
N ASN A 67 38.37 -3.74 -11.25
CA ASN A 67 39.12 -4.80 -11.90
C ASN A 67 39.70 -4.34 -13.25
N GLU A 68 39.02 -3.49 -13.99
CA GLU A 68 39.51 -2.91 -15.25
C GLU A 68 40.78 -2.00 -15.05
N ARG A 69 41.05 -1.58 -13.82
CA ARG A 69 42.29 -0.87 -13.49
C ARG A 69 43.52 -1.80 -13.32
N LYS A 70 43.28 -3.11 -13.19
CA LYS A 70 44.33 -4.10 -12.99
C LYS A 70 44.89 -4.53 -14.33
N PRO A 71 46.21 -4.93 -14.36
CA PRO A 71 46.78 -5.58 -15.53
C PRO A 71 46.02 -6.86 -15.88
N ALA A 72 45.77 -7.08 -17.18
CA ALA A 72 45.17 -8.32 -17.69
C ALA A 72 46.27 -9.26 -18.24
N LEU A 73 46.12 -10.53 -17.92
CA LEU A 73 46.93 -11.61 -18.44
C LEU A 73 46.03 -12.62 -19.13
N ASP A 74 46.06 -12.66 -20.46
CA ASP A 74 45.24 -13.54 -21.25
C ASP A 74 46.05 -14.67 -21.81
N VAL A 75 45.64 -15.92 -21.62
CA VAL A 75 46.23 -17.11 -22.22
C VAL A 75 45.26 -17.61 -23.31
N VAL A 76 45.73 -17.62 -24.52
CA VAL A 76 44.94 -18.07 -25.67
C VAL A 76 45.53 -19.38 -26.19
N VAL A 77 44.74 -20.44 -26.23
CA VAL A 77 45.08 -21.72 -26.82
C VAL A 77 43.96 -22.11 -27.76
N GLY A 78 44.27 -22.40 -28.96
CA GLY A 78 43.24 -22.81 -29.97
C GLY A 78 43.81 -23.67 -31.10
N PRO A 79 42.95 -24.60 -31.61
CA PRO A 79 43.24 -25.29 -32.82
C PRO A 79 43.13 -24.33 -34.04
N GLY A 80 43.97 -24.47 -35.00
CA GLY A 80 43.92 -23.74 -36.26
C GLY A 80 44.21 -24.66 -37.44
N ILE A 81 43.82 -24.24 -38.65
CA ILE A 81 44.21 -24.86 -39.87
C ILE A 81 45.08 -23.85 -40.61
N ASP A 82 46.32 -24.24 -40.95
CA ASP A 82 47.16 -23.41 -41.76
C ASP A 82 46.86 -23.67 -43.22
N THR A 83 46.42 -22.65 -43.94
CA THR A 83 46.08 -22.67 -45.38
C THR A 83 47.12 -21.90 -46.22
N GLY A 84 48.26 -21.55 -45.59
CA GLY A 84 49.32 -20.83 -46.28
C GLY A 84 50.17 -21.70 -47.26
N SER A 85 51.23 -21.15 -47.80
CA SER A 85 52.11 -21.80 -48.80
C SER A 85 52.96 -22.94 -48.26
N GLY A 86 52.75 -23.38 -47.02
CA GLY A 86 53.41 -24.53 -46.38
C GLY A 86 52.52 -25.79 -46.37
N ALA A 87 52.90 -26.81 -45.63
CA ALA A 87 52.10 -28.03 -45.50
C ALA A 87 50.74 -27.73 -44.84
N ILE A 88 49.67 -28.00 -45.56
CA ILE A 88 48.27 -27.87 -45.06
C ILE A 88 48.04 -28.91 -43.94
N GLY A 89 47.80 -28.48 -42.75
CA GLY A 89 47.60 -29.41 -41.64
C GLY A 89 47.06 -28.71 -40.39
N PRO A 90 46.61 -29.49 -39.38
CA PRO A 90 46.13 -28.94 -38.11
C PRO A 90 47.33 -28.32 -37.37
N THR A 91 47.18 -27.09 -36.94
CA THR A 91 48.12 -26.33 -36.12
C THR A 91 47.52 -25.97 -34.78
N TRP A 92 48.34 -25.88 -33.78
CA TRP A 92 47.96 -25.37 -32.48
C TRP A 92 48.59 -23.99 -32.26
N LYS A 93 47.82 -23.02 -31.88
CA LYS A 93 48.29 -21.68 -31.50
C LYS A 93 48.19 -21.55 -30.03
N ALA A 94 49.29 -21.16 -29.38
CA ALA A 94 49.32 -20.80 -27.97
C ALA A 94 49.98 -19.42 -27.84
N GLY A 95 49.39 -18.54 -27.08
CA GLY A 95 49.90 -17.21 -26.85
C GLY A 95 49.55 -16.69 -25.45
N VAL A 96 50.42 -15.86 -24.91
CA VAL A 96 50.20 -15.15 -23.65
C VAL A 96 50.25 -13.65 -23.95
N PHE A 97 49.17 -12.96 -23.63
CA PHE A 97 49.05 -11.52 -23.81
C PHE A 97 49.01 -10.85 -22.43
N PHE A 98 49.96 -9.91 -22.20
CA PHE A 98 49.98 -9.09 -21.01
C PHE A 98 49.63 -7.65 -21.39
N SER A 99 48.55 -7.13 -20.79
CA SER A 99 48.03 -5.80 -21.07
C SER A 99 47.99 -4.97 -19.79
N VAL A 100 48.59 -3.78 -19.84
CA VAL A 100 48.58 -2.82 -18.71
C VAL A 100 47.92 -1.53 -19.17
N PRO A 101 46.84 -1.09 -18.54
CA PRO A 101 46.20 0.18 -18.86
C PRO A 101 47.04 1.34 -18.35
N LEU A 102 47.81 2.01 -19.24
CA LEU A 102 48.63 3.16 -18.89
C LEU A 102 47.85 4.42 -18.56
N ARG A 103 46.64 4.58 -19.18
CA ARG A 103 45.71 5.67 -18.90
C ARG A 103 44.48 5.13 -18.20
N GLN A 104 44.42 5.38 -16.87
CA GLN A 104 43.35 4.87 -16.03
C GLN A 104 42.11 5.81 -15.96
N ASN A 105 42.05 6.85 -16.79
CA ASN A 105 40.98 7.85 -16.75
C ASN A 105 39.58 7.22 -17.05
N PHE A 106 39.53 6.26 -17.97
CA PHE A 106 38.29 5.56 -18.31
C PHE A 106 37.81 4.69 -17.14
N ALA A 107 38.65 3.82 -16.62
CA ALA A 107 38.33 2.96 -15.48
C ALA A 107 38.04 3.77 -14.20
N GLY A 108 38.80 4.89 -14.00
CA GLY A 108 38.51 5.84 -12.91
C GLY A 108 37.13 6.49 -13.03
N GLY A 109 36.74 6.90 -14.25
CA GLY A 109 35.43 7.46 -14.50
C GLY A 109 34.28 6.45 -14.27
N LEU A 110 34.47 5.17 -14.65
CA LEU A 110 33.51 4.10 -14.37
C LEU A 110 33.38 3.83 -12.86
N GLU A 111 34.49 3.82 -12.12
CA GLU A 111 34.49 3.64 -10.68
C GLU A 111 33.71 4.80 -9.99
N GLU A 112 33.98 6.03 -10.40
CA GLU A 112 33.30 7.22 -9.86
C GLU A 112 31.81 7.22 -10.20
N GLN A 113 31.43 6.81 -11.42
CA GLN A 113 30.05 6.63 -11.83
C GLN A 113 29.33 5.55 -10.99
N ALA A 114 29.97 4.40 -10.75
CA ALA A 114 29.39 3.34 -9.93
C ALA A 114 29.19 3.80 -8.47
N ARG A 115 30.14 4.55 -7.90
CA ARG A 115 30.01 5.14 -6.56
C ARG A 115 28.85 6.15 -6.50
N ALA A 116 28.76 7.04 -7.50
CA ALA A 116 27.66 8.01 -7.57
C ALA A 116 26.29 7.33 -7.66
N LYS A 117 26.18 6.23 -8.42
CA LYS A 117 24.94 5.42 -8.50
C LYS A 117 24.59 4.78 -7.14
N LEU A 118 25.58 4.27 -6.39
CA LEU A 118 25.35 3.72 -5.05
C LEU A 118 24.85 4.81 -4.08
N THR A 119 25.50 5.97 -4.07
CA THR A 119 25.05 7.11 -3.24
C THR A 119 23.63 7.54 -3.61
N LYS A 120 23.32 7.59 -4.90
CA LYS A 120 21.95 7.88 -5.36
C LYS A 120 20.97 6.83 -4.85
N LEU A 121 21.30 5.54 -4.95
CA LEU A 121 20.45 4.46 -4.45
C LEU A 121 20.16 4.57 -2.95
N GLU A 122 21.16 4.94 -2.16
CA GLU A 122 20.99 5.15 -0.71
C GLU A 122 20.02 6.32 -0.42
N LEU A 123 20.13 7.41 -1.17
CA LEU A 123 19.22 8.55 -1.05
C LEU A 123 17.79 8.19 -1.51
N ASP A 124 17.66 7.49 -2.62
CA ASP A 124 16.38 7.02 -3.15
C ASP A 124 15.68 6.07 -2.14
N ARG A 125 16.46 5.17 -1.51
CA ARG A 125 15.95 4.30 -0.44
C ARG A 125 15.51 5.09 0.79
N ALA A 126 16.29 6.07 1.22
CA ALA A 126 15.93 6.92 2.36
C ALA A 126 14.64 7.70 2.08
N LEU A 127 14.50 8.23 0.87
CA LEU A 127 13.28 8.91 0.43
C LEU A 127 12.07 7.96 0.43
N ALA A 128 12.20 6.76 -0.13
CA ALA A 128 11.14 5.75 -0.15
C ALA A 128 10.70 5.36 1.28
N VAL A 129 11.63 5.19 2.21
CA VAL A 129 11.32 4.92 3.62
C VAL A 129 10.51 6.07 4.24
N GLN A 130 10.88 7.33 3.99
CA GLN A 130 10.12 8.47 4.52
C GLN A 130 8.72 8.55 3.91
N GLN A 131 8.61 8.29 2.62
CA GLN A 131 7.32 8.30 1.92
C GLN A 131 6.38 7.21 2.48
N ILE A 132 6.87 5.99 2.69
CA ILE A 132 6.10 4.91 3.34
C ILE A 132 5.65 5.30 4.74
N ARG A 133 6.53 5.93 5.53
CA ARG A 133 6.17 6.38 6.88
C ARG A 133 5.04 7.40 6.88
N ILE A 134 5.05 8.34 5.93
CA ILE A 134 3.98 9.33 5.78
C ILE A 134 2.67 8.63 5.38
N GLU A 135 2.70 7.77 4.35
CA GLU A 135 1.54 7.02 3.89
C GLU A 135 0.88 6.20 5.02
N VAL A 136 1.70 5.51 5.83
CA VAL A 136 1.19 4.74 6.98
C VAL A 136 0.58 5.67 8.04
N ALA A 137 1.24 6.78 8.34
CA ALA A 137 0.72 7.74 9.31
C ALA A 137 -0.63 8.33 8.88
N ASP A 138 -0.75 8.66 7.60
CA ASP A 138 -2.01 9.16 7.02
C ASP A 138 -3.10 8.09 7.05
N ALA A 139 -2.79 6.84 6.72
CA ALA A 139 -3.74 5.74 6.77
C ALA A 139 -4.23 5.44 8.21
N VAL A 140 -3.33 5.42 9.20
CA VAL A 140 -3.72 5.25 10.61
C VAL A 140 -4.60 6.41 11.09
N ASN A 141 -4.25 7.65 10.72
CA ASN A 141 -5.06 8.83 11.03
C ASN A 141 -6.45 8.76 10.38
N ALA A 142 -6.54 8.30 9.12
CA ALA A 142 -7.82 8.10 8.44
C ALA A 142 -8.72 7.11 9.19
N VAL A 143 -8.18 5.98 9.64
CA VAL A 143 -8.92 4.98 10.44
C VAL A 143 -9.39 5.59 11.76
N ARG A 144 -8.52 6.34 12.46
CA ARG A 144 -8.88 7.01 13.72
C ARG A 144 -10.03 7.98 13.53
N LEU A 145 -9.94 8.86 12.54
CA LEU A 145 -10.98 9.85 12.25
C LEU A 145 -12.29 9.20 11.81
N ALA A 146 -12.22 8.16 10.98
CA ALA A 146 -13.41 7.42 10.56
C ALA A 146 -14.10 6.74 11.75
N ARG A 147 -13.32 6.18 12.70
CA ARG A 147 -13.85 5.61 13.95
C ARG A 147 -14.53 6.67 14.83
N GLU A 148 -13.92 7.83 14.99
CA GLU A 148 -14.51 8.95 15.74
C GLU A 148 -15.84 9.42 15.12
N ARG A 149 -15.86 9.57 13.78
CA ARG A 149 -17.09 9.90 13.03
C ARG A 149 -18.19 8.85 13.24
N LEU A 150 -17.84 7.56 13.26
CA LEU A 150 -18.80 6.48 13.51
C LEU A 150 -19.42 6.61 14.90
N LEU A 151 -18.64 6.94 15.92
CA LEU A 151 -19.14 7.15 17.27
C LEU A 151 -20.14 8.32 17.32
N LEU A 152 -19.77 9.46 16.72
CA LEU A 152 -20.63 10.63 16.65
C LEU A 152 -21.91 10.38 15.87
N SER A 153 -21.80 9.68 14.73
CA SER A 153 -22.97 9.33 13.90
C SER A 153 -23.94 8.38 14.62
N ARG A 154 -23.43 7.44 15.44
CA ARG A 154 -24.28 6.60 16.31
C ARG A 154 -25.04 7.44 17.34
N GLN A 155 -24.38 8.40 17.97
CA GLN A 155 -25.02 9.32 18.90
C GLN A 155 -26.07 10.20 18.21
N GLU A 156 -25.76 10.68 17.00
CA GLU A 156 -26.72 11.47 16.20
C GLU A 156 -28.01 10.69 15.91
N VAL A 157 -27.90 9.43 15.49
CA VAL A 157 -29.08 8.57 15.24
C VAL A 157 -29.88 8.36 16.52
N GLU A 158 -29.23 8.13 17.64
CA GLU A 158 -29.89 7.94 18.93
C GLU A 158 -30.64 9.19 19.39
N LEU A 159 -30.02 10.35 19.27
CA LEU A 159 -30.66 11.63 19.58
C LEU A 159 -31.82 11.94 18.62
N ALA A 160 -31.67 11.64 17.32
CA ALA A 160 -32.74 11.83 16.35
C ALA A 160 -33.97 10.97 16.68
N ARG A 161 -33.74 9.71 17.11
CA ARG A 161 -34.83 8.81 17.56
C ARG A 161 -35.52 9.33 18.82
N GLN A 162 -34.77 9.82 19.79
CA GLN A 162 -35.37 10.39 21.01
C GLN A 162 -36.22 11.63 20.69
N LEU A 163 -35.78 12.48 19.76
CA LEU A 163 -36.54 13.64 19.31
C LEU A 163 -37.80 13.22 18.51
N GLU A 164 -37.69 12.19 17.70
CA GLU A 164 -38.86 11.63 16.97
C GLU A 164 -39.90 11.08 17.94
N GLU A 165 -39.48 10.30 18.92
CA GLU A 165 -40.40 9.74 19.92
C GLU A 165 -41.03 10.83 20.78
N ALA A 166 -40.27 11.83 21.22
CA ALA A 166 -40.80 12.97 21.96
C ALA A 166 -41.84 13.75 21.15
N GLU A 167 -41.62 13.96 19.85
CA GLU A 167 -42.58 14.65 18.98
C GLU A 167 -43.84 13.82 18.75
N ARG A 168 -43.69 12.49 18.66
CA ARG A 168 -44.84 11.57 18.53
C ARG A 168 -45.73 11.57 19.76
N ILE A 169 -45.14 11.63 20.97
CA ILE A 169 -45.89 11.78 22.23
C ILE A 169 -46.63 13.12 22.26
N ARG A 170 -45.95 14.23 21.91
CA ARG A 170 -46.60 15.56 21.85
C ARG A 170 -47.76 15.61 20.86
N PHE A 171 -47.63 14.92 19.70
CA PHE A 171 -48.70 14.80 18.73
C PHE A 171 -49.89 14.03 19.29
N GLN A 172 -49.67 12.96 20.05
CA GLN A 172 -50.74 12.21 20.70
C GLN A 172 -51.49 13.04 21.78
N GLU A 173 -50.77 13.94 22.44
CA GLU A 173 -51.31 14.87 23.43
C GLU A 173 -52.03 16.08 22.80
N GLY A 174 -51.92 16.25 21.47
CA GLY A 174 -52.54 17.37 20.74
C GLY A 174 -51.68 18.63 20.67
N ASP A 175 -50.44 18.60 21.19
CA ASP A 175 -49.52 19.72 21.26
C ASP A 175 -48.56 19.81 20.06
N SER A 176 -48.74 18.96 19.04
CA SER A 176 -47.90 18.94 17.83
C SER A 176 -48.71 18.66 16.59
N THR A 177 -48.10 18.71 15.43
CA THR A 177 -48.71 18.46 14.12
C THR A 177 -48.09 17.26 13.41
N LEU A 178 -48.84 16.57 12.57
CA LEU A 178 -48.34 15.47 11.75
C LEU A 178 -47.17 15.91 10.87
N PHE A 179 -47.11 17.18 10.46
CA PHE A 179 -45.98 17.73 9.71
C PHE A 179 -44.69 17.67 10.51
N LEU A 180 -44.72 18.03 11.78
CA LEU A 180 -43.52 17.97 12.65
C LEU A 180 -43.10 16.53 12.92
N VAL A 181 -44.03 15.60 13.12
CA VAL A 181 -43.73 14.17 13.26
C VAL A 181 -43.00 13.66 12.00
N ASN A 182 -43.57 13.91 10.80
CA ASN A 182 -42.95 13.52 9.54
C ASN A 182 -41.58 14.16 9.34
N GLN A 183 -41.36 15.40 9.81
CA GLN A 183 -40.05 16.06 9.74
C GLN A 183 -39.03 15.34 10.62
N ARG A 184 -39.43 14.91 11.84
CA ARG A 184 -38.55 14.15 12.74
C ARG A 184 -38.21 12.75 12.18
N GLU A 185 -39.22 12.06 11.65
CA GLU A 185 -39.02 10.75 10.98
C GLU A 185 -38.04 10.85 9.82
N ARG A 186 -38.13 11.92 9.00
CA ARG A 186 -37.14 12.19 7.95
C ARG A 186 -35.71 12.42 8.52
N ALA A 187 -35.60 13.24 9.56
CA ALA A 187 -34.34 13.52 10.18
C ALA A 187 -33.67 12.24 10.75
N THR A 188 -34.48 11.35 11.36
CA THR A 188 -34.00 10.04 11.84
C THR A 188 -33.53 9.15 10.70
N ALA A 189 -34.32 9.09 9.60
CA ALA A 189 -33.93 8.32 8.42
C ALA A 189 -32.63 8.85 7.79
N GLU A 190 -32.51 10.17 7.64
CA GLU A 190 -31.29 10.81 7.11
C GLU A 190 -30.06 10.55 8.00
N ALA A 191 -30.22 10.61 9.34
CA ALA A 191 -29.16 10.27 10.27
C ALA A 191 -28.74 8.79 10.13
N ALA A 192 -29.71 7.88 9.96
CA ALA A 192 -29.43 6.47 9.75
C ALA A 192 -28.68 6.20 8.42
N PHE A 193 -29.03 6.91 7.33
CA PHE A 193 -28.28 6.83 6.08
C PHE A 193 -26.83 7.31 6.23
N ARG A 194 -26.63 8.46 6.90
CA ARG A 194 -25.27 8.96 7.18
C ARG A 194 -24.45 7.96 8.00
N LEU A 195 -25.07 7.25 8.95
CA LEU A 195 -24.38 6.21 9.71
C LEU A 195 -23.87 5.08 8.81
N VAL A 196 -24.65 4.65 7.81
CA VAL A 196 -24.23 3.63 6.84
C VAL A 196 -23.03 4.11 6.02
N ASP A 197 -23.07 5.35 5.54
CA ASP A 197 -21.99 5.95 4.78
C ASP A 197 -20.69 6.02 5.62
N VAL A 198 -20.79 6.52 6.84
CA VAL A 198 -19.62 6.61 7.76
C VAL A 198 -19.06 5.23 8.12
N PHE A 199 -19.93 4.21 8.24
CA PHE A 199 -19.45 2.84 8.45
C PHE A 199 -18.70 2.31 7.22
N SER A 200 -19.21 2.59 6.03
CA SER A 200 -18.52 2.24 4.77
C SER A 200 -17.16 2.92 4.68
N ASP A 201 -17.05 4.21 5.02
CA ASP A 201 -15.79 4.96 5.05
C ASP A 201 -14.79 4.34 6.02
N LEU A 202 -15.25 3.86 7.18
CA LEU A 202 -14.38 3.17 8.14
C LEU A 202 -13.83 1.85 7.56
N GLN A 203 -14.68 1.06 6.89
CA GLN A 203 -14.23 -0.18 6.25
C GLN A 203 -13.19 0.10 5.15
N LEU A 204 -13.44 1.11 4.32
CA LEU A 204 -12.50 1.54 3.28
C LEU A 204 -11.17 2.02 3.88
N SER A 205 -11.22 2.82 4.94
CA SER A 205 -10.01 3.29 5.63
C SER A 205 -9.22 2.14 6.24
N THR A 206 -9.90 1.15 6.83
CA THR A 206 -9.27 -0.04 7.40
C THR A 206 -8.62 -0.91 6.32
N ALA A 207 -9.31 -1.12 5.21
CA ALA A 207 -8.75 -1.82 4.05
C ALA A 207 -7.54 -1.06 3.45
N GLY A 208 -7.63 0.27 3.38
CA GLY A 208 -6.53 1.14 2.96
C GLY A 208 -5.30 0.99 3.86
N LEU A 209 -5.48 0.96 5.18
CA LEU A 209 -4.39 0.73 6.13
C LEU A 209 -3.74 -0.65 5.91
N ALA A 210 -4.54 -1.71 5.74
CA ALA A 210 -4.04 -3.05 5.45
C ALA A 210 -3.22 -3.08 4.15
N ALA A 211 -3.69 -2.40 3.10
CA ALA A 211 -2.98 -2.28 1.83
C ALA A 211 -1.62 -1.58 1.99
N VAL A 212 -1.61 -0.46 2.72
CA VAL A 212 -0.38 0.35 2.95
C VAL A 212 0.64 -0.37 3.82
N THR A 213 0.21 -1.23 4.75
CA THR A 213 1.10 -2.00 5.63
C THR A 213 1.50 -3.37 5.07
N ALA A 214 1.16 -3.66 3.79
CA ALA A 214 1.38 -4.97 3.16
C ALA A 214 0.76 -6.13 3.96
N GLY A 215 -0.40 -5.90 4.55
CA GLY A 215 -1.15 -6.86 5.38
C GLY A 215 -2.06 -7.80 4.59
N PHE A 216 -1.71 -8.12 3.32
CA PHE A 216 -2.42 -9.11 2.51
C PHE A 216 -1.80 -10.49 2.68
#